data_d0a739c651564740a831246db0c80487
#
_entry.id   d0a739c651564740a831246db0c80487
#
_cell.length_a   1.000
_cell.length_b   1.000
_cell.length_c   1.000
_cell.angle_alpha   90.00
_cell.angle_beta   90.00
_cell.angle_gamma   90.00
#
_symmetry.space_group_name_H-M   'P 1'
#
loop_
_entity.id
_entity.type
_entity.pdbx_description
1 polymer ?
#
loop_
_entity_poly.entity_id
_entity_poly.type
_entity_poly.pdbx_seq_one_letter_code
_entity_poly.pdbx_strand_id
1 'polypeptide(L)'
;MDRISADFLSLVRSALWGSVADVQPGSDEWPDILKMASQQTVMGLVADAVSRLPEDSRPSRELWQKLHLFRVSNIRSHALLNARLAEVLDLFRSAGLRPVLFKGQGLAANYPDPTARQCGDLDIYIGEEHYRTEKAQLYLIQGGVPYR
;
A
#
# COMPACT_ATOMS: atom_id res chain seq x y z
N MET A 1 -13.62 -18.99 13.99
CA MET A 1 -12.39 -18.32 13.52
C MET A 1 -11.27 -18.82 14.41
N ASP A 2 -10.22 -19.36 13.84
CA ASP A 2 -9.07 -19.80 14.60
C ASP A 2 -8.26 -18.61 15.16
N ARG A 3 -7.36 -18.89 16.12
CA ARG A 3 -6.59 -17.86 16.83
C ARG A 3 -5.68 -17.07 15.87
N ILE A 4 -5.00 -17.74 14.96
CA ILE A 4 -4.08 -17.12 14.00
C ILE A 4 -4.82 -16.10 13.12
N SER A 5 -6.00 -16.47 12.61
CA SER A 5 -6.86 -15.56 11.85
C SER A 5 -7.35 -14.38 12.70
N ALA A 6 -7.66 -14.60 13.98
CA ALA A 6 -8.08 -13.52 14.90
C ALA A 6 -6.95 -12.53 15.14
N ASP A 7 -5.74 -13.00 15.41
CA ASP A 7 -4.55 -12.18 15.64
C ASP A 7 -4.16 -11.41 14.36
N PHE A 8 -4.20 -12.07 13.21
CA PHE A 8 -3.99 -11.41 11.92
C PHE A 8 -4.97 -10.24 11.69
N LEU A 9 -6.27 -10.48 11.90
CA LEU A 9 -7.29 -9.42 11.73
C LEU A 9 -7.15 -8.31 12.78
N SER A 10 -6.73 -8.63 14.00
CA SER A 10 -6.44 -7.64 15.03
C SER A 10 -5.28 -6.73 14.64
N LEU A 11 -4.20 -7.29 14.09
CA LEU A 11 -3.08 -6.51 13.55
C LEU A 11 -3.51 -5.59 12.39
N VAL A 12 -4.26 -6.12 11.42
CA VAL A 12 -4.76 -5.32 10.30
C VAL A 12 -5.66 -4.18 10.79
N ARG A 13 -6.59 -4.48 11.70
CA ARG A 13 -7.47 -3.49 12.31
C ARG A 13 -6.67 -2.41 13.04
N SER A 14 -5.69 -2.81 13.85
CA SER A 14 -4.81 -1.90 14.59
C SER A 14 -4.11 -0.90 13.66
N ALA A 15 -3.61 -1.36 12.51
CA ALA A 15 -2.97 -0.51 11.52
C ALA A 15 -3.96 0.47 10.87
N LEU A 16 -5.17 0.00 10.56
CA LEU A 16 -6.20 0.83 9.91
C LEU A 16 -6.77 1.92 10.82
N TRP A 17 -6.81 1.69 12.13
CA TRP A 17 -7.38 2.66 13.09
C TRP A 17 -6.34 3.32 14.00
N GLY A 18 -5.05 3.10 13.75
CA GLY A 18 -3.97 3.75 14.51
C GLY A 18 -3.87 3.31 15.97
N SER A 19 -4.42 2.14 16.32
CA SER A 19 -4.36 1.58 17.67
C SER A 19 -3.17 0.63 17.85
N VAL A 20 -2.98 0.12 19.05
CA VAL A 20 -2.08 -1.00 19.34
C VAL A 20 -2.90 -2.27 19.38
N ALA A 21 -2.47 -3.32 18.67
CA ALA A 21 -3.14 -4.61 18.71
C ALA A 21 -2.89 -5.30 20.06
N ASP A 22 -3.94 -5.87 20.63
CA ASP A 22 -3.83 -6.75 21.79
C ASP A 22 -3.70 -8.20 21.31
N VAL A 23 -2.48 -8.58 20.98
CA VAL A 23 -2.13 -9.91 20.46
C VAL A 23 -0.82 -10.40 21.07
N GLN A 24 -0.72 -11.71 21.28
CA GLN A 24 0.49 -12.39 21.75
C GLN A 24 0.65 -13.72 20.99
N PRO A 25 0.95 -13.69 19.68
CA PRO A 25 1.16 -14.91 18.93
C PRO A 25 2.39 -15.67 19.44
N GLY A 26 2.30 -16.99 19.45
CA GLY A 26 3.47 -17.83 19.66
C GLY A 26 4.53 -17.66 18.56
N SER A 27 5.76 -17.99 18.85
CA SER A 27 6.86 -17.88 17.90
C SER A 27 6.64 -18.69 16.61
N ASP A 28 5.91 -19.78 16.71
CA ASP A 28 5.52 -20.70 15.64
C ASP A 28 4.29 -20.23 14.86
N GLU A 29 3.48 -19.32 15.40
CA GLU A 29 2.29 -18.76 14.75
C GLU A 29 2.62 -17.57 13.82
N TRP A 30 3.69 -16.84 14.08
CA TRP A 30 4.10 -15.67 13.29
C TRP A 30 4.30 -15.96 11.80
N PRO A 31 4.95 -17.07 11.38
CA PRO A 31 5.10 -17.41 9.97
C PRO A 31 3.76 -17.51 9.23
N ASP A 32 2.72 -18.09 9.86
CA ASP A 32 1.40 -18.23 9.27
C ASP A 32 0.68 -16.89 9.18
N ILE A 33 0.77 -16.04 10.20
CA ILE A 33 0.25 -14.64 10.16
C ILE A 33 0.88 -13.87 9.00
N LEU A 34 2.21 -13.96 8.84
CA LEU A 34 2.92 -13.25 7.75
C LEU A 34 2.60 -13.83 6.38
N LYS A 35 2.37 -15.14 6.28
CA LYS A 35 1.89 -15.77 5.06
C LYS A 35 0.51 -15.27 4.67
N MET A 36 -0.43 -15.15 5.60
CA MET A 36 -1.74 -14.56 5.36
C MET A 36 -1.62 -13.10 4.90
N ALA A 37 -0.77 -12.30 5.57
CA ALA A 37 -0.52 -10.92 5.21
C ALA A 37 0.03 -10.77 3.78
N SER A 38 0.90 -11.69 3.35
CA SER A 38 1.42 -11.73 1.99
C SER A 38 0.34 -12.09 0.96
N GLN A 39 -0.44 -13.13 1.24
CA GLN A 39 -1.51 -13.60 0.36
C GLN A 39 -2.61 -12.55 0.15
N GLN A 40 -2.90 -11.75 1.19
CA GLN A 40 -3.90 -10.68 1.16
C GLN A 40 -3.33 -9.32 0.74
N THR A 41 -2.04 -9.23 0.40
CA THR A 41 -1.35 -7.98 0.02
C THR A 41 -1.47 -6.88 1.07
N VAL A 42 -1.46 -7.26 2.35
CA VAL A 42 -1.55 -6.34 3.51
C VAL A 42 -0.32 -6.40 4.42
N MET A 43 0.80 -6.90 3.90
CA MET A 43 2.05 -7.01 4.65
C MET A 43 2.51 -5.67 5.23
N GLY A 44 2.29 -4.56 4.51
CA GLY A 44 2.63 -3.23 4.99
C GLY A 44 1.82 -2.82 6.22
N LEU A 45 0.52 -3.16 6.27
CA LEU A 45 -0.33 -2.93 7.44
C LEU A 45 0.14 -3.77 8.64
N VAL A 46 0.42 -5.05 8.41
CA VAL A 46 0.92 -5.93 9.48
C VAL A 46 2.29 -5.46 9.99
N ALA A 47 3.20 -5.06 9.11
CA ALA A 47 4.50 -4.52 9.50
C ALA A 47 4.37 -3.23 10.31
N ASP A 48 3.43 -2.35 9.95
CA ASP A 48 3.12 -1.15 10.70
C ASP A 48 2.54 -1.48 12.09
N ALA A 49 1.56 -2.39 12.18
CA ALA A 49 1.00 -2.83 13.45
C ALA A 49 2.05 -3.45 14.38
N VAL A 50 2.88 -4.36 13.85
CA VAL A 50 3.96 -5.01 14.62
C VAL A 50 4.98 -4.00 15.14
N SER A 51 5.23 -2.90 14.42
CA SER A 51 6.14 -1.85 14.89
C SER A 51 5.69 -1.18 16.19
N ARG A 52 4.38 -1.18 16.45
CA ARG A 52 3.76 -0.59 17.67
C ARG A 52 3.55 -1.58 18.81
N LEU A 53 3.75 -2.89 18.57
CA LEU A 53 3.65 -3.89 19.62
C LEU A 53 4.76 -3.72 20.67
N PRO A 54 4.49 -4.08 21.93
CA PRO A 54 5.53 -4.28 22.93
C PRO A 54 6.58 -5.28 22.43
N GLU A 55 7.82 -5.15 22.89
CA GLU A 55 8.93 -5.97 22.42
C GLU A 55 8.69 -7.47 22.63
N ASP A 56 8.13 -7.82 23.78
CA ASP A 56 7.80 -9.21 24.16
C ASP A 56 6.70 -9.85 23.30
N SER A 57 5.90 -9.04 22.60
CA SER A 57 4.82 -9.49 21.71
C SER A 57 5.23 -9.51 20.25
N ARG A 58 6.47 -9.12 19.92
CA ARG A 58 6.96 -9.09 18.53
C ARG A 58 7.42 -10.46 18.06
N PRO A 59 7.47 -10.69 16.73
CA PRO A 59 8.07 -11.90 16.18
C PRO A 59 9.59 -11.98 16.49
N SER A 60 10.18 -13.13 16.20
CA SER A 60 11.62 -13.31 16.31
C SER A 60 12.41 -12.17 15.65
N ARG A 61 13.63 -11.91 16.13
CA ARG A 61 14.50 -10.85 15.58
C ARG A 61 14.67 -10.95 14.06
N GLU A 62 14.76 -12.17 13.54
CA GLU A 62 14.89 -12.41 12.10
C GLU A 62 13.64 -11.98 11.33
N LEU A 63 12.46 -12.39 11.77
CA LEU A 63 11.18 -12.02 11.15
C LEU A 63 10.93 -10.51 11.29
N TRP A 64 11.26 -9.95 12.44
CA TRP A 64 11.18 -8.51 12.67
C TRP A 64 12.06 -7.71 11.70
N GLN A 65 13.29 -8.13 11.47
CA GLN A 65 14.17 -7.50 10.48
C GLN A 65 13.59 -7.58 9.06
N LYS A 66 13.03 -8.73 8.66
CA LYS A 66 12.36 -8.88 7.36
C LYS A 66 11.18 -7.92 7.21
N LEU A 67 10.34 -7.80 8.23
CA LEU A 67 9.23 -6.85 8.25
C LEU A 67 9.71 -5.40 8.16
N HIS A 68 10.74 -5.05 8.88
CA HIS A 68 11.34 -3.70 8.84
C HIS A 68 11.88 -3.36 7.46
N LEU A 69 12.61 -4.26 6.82
CA LEU A 69 13.10 -4.08 5.45
C LEU A 69 11.95 -3.94 4.45
N PHE A 70 10.92 -4.76 4.61
CA PHE A 70 9.71 -4.65 3.79
C PHE A 70 9.06 -3.26 3.93
N ARG A 71 8.91 -2.77 5.17
CA ARG A 71 8.35 -1.44 5.45
C ARG A 71 9.18 -0.32 4.79
N VAL A 72 10.50 -0.36 4.93
CA VAL A 72 11.41 0.62 4.28
C VAL A 72 11.26 0.59 2.76
N SER A 73 11.21 -0.61 2.17
CA SER A 73 10.97 -0.78 0.73
C SER A 73 9.62 -0.21 0.29
N ASN A 74 8.56 -0.45 1.09
CA ASN A 74 7.22 0.05 0.79
C ASN A 74 7.15 1.59 0.84
N ILE A 75 7.78 2.21 1.84
CA ILE A 75 7.91 3.68 1.95
C ILE A 75 8.61 4.25 0.70
N ARG A 76 9.70 3.62 0.27
CA ARG A 76 10.42 4.03 -0.96
C ARG A 76 9.54 3.89 -2.21
N SER A 77 8.81 2.80 -2.32
CA SER A 77 7.87 2.58 -3.43
C SER A 77 6.78 3.65 -3.46
N HIS A 78 6.23 4.02 -2.30
CA HIS A 78 5.27 5.12 -2.19
C HIS A 78 5.86 6.46 -2.68
N ALA A 79 7.07 6.79 -2.26
CA ALA A 79 7.74 8.03 -2.70
C ALA A 79 7.91 8.07 -4.22
N LEU A 80 8.34 6.97 -4.83
CA LEU A 80 8.49 6.86 -6.29
C LEU A 80 7.14 6.95 -7.02
N LEU A 81 6.10 6.26 -6.51
CA LEU A 81 4.76 6.31 -7.09
C LEU A 81 4.15 7.71 -6.98
N ASN A 82 4.35 8.39 -5.85
CA ASN A 82 3.86 9.77 -5.67
C ASN A 82 4.55 10.76 -6.61
N ALA A 83 5.86 10.64 -6.80
CA ALA A 83 6.60 11.46 -7.78
C ALA A 83 6.07 11.21 -9.19
N ARG A 84 5.89 9.95 -9.58
CA ARG A 84 5.35 9.59 -10.90
C ARG A 84 3.89 10.04 -11.07
N LEU A 85 3.08 9.93 -10.02
CA LEU A 85 1.70 10.42 -10.03
C LEU A 85 1.65 11.93 -10.30
N ALA A 86 2.50 12.72 -9.64
CA ALA A 86 2.58 14.16 -9.85
C ALA A 86 2.89 14.48 -11.32
N GLU A 87 3.92 13.86 -11.90
CA GLU A 87 4.29 14.03 -13.31
C GLU A 87 3.12 13.71 -14.26
N VAL A 88 2.43 12.59 -14.04
CA VAL A 88 1.32 12.14 -14.88
C VAL A 88 0.11 13.08 -14.75
N LEU A 89 -0.22 13.51 -13.53
CA LEU A 89 -1.32 14.45 -13.30
C LEU A 89 -1.05 15.81 -13.97
N ASP A 90 0.18 16.31 -13.89
CA ASP A 90 0.57 17.57 -14.53
C ASP A 90 0.55 17.47 -16.06
N LEU A 91 0.94 16.32 -16.61
CA LEU A 91 0.83 16.02 -18.04
C LEU A 91 -0.64 16.09 -18.50
N PHE A 92 -1.55 15.42 -17.79
CA PHE A 92 -2.98 15.45 -18.14
C PHE A 92 -3.59 16.84 -17.99
N ARG A 93 -3.25 17.56 -16.91
CA ARG A 93 -3.75 18.93 -16.69
C ARG A 93 -3.27 19.89 -17.77
N SER A 94 -2.02 19.80 -18.20
CA SER A 94 -1.49 20.63 -19.30
C SER A 94 -2.14 20.34 -20.64
N ALA A 95 -2.70 19.14 -20.82
CA ALA A 95 -3.54 18.77 -21.96
C ALA A 95 -5.00 19.25 -21.85
N GLY A 96 -5.36 19.96 -20.77
CA GLY A 96 -6.73 20.44 -20.51
C GLY A 96 -7.66 19.37 -19.93
N LEU A 97 -7.12 18.20 -19.52
CA LEU A 97 -7.89 17.12 -18.91
C LEU A 97 -8.05 17.35 -17.40
N ARG A 98 -9.08 16.73 -16.82
CA ARG A 98 -9.34 16.74 -15.38
C ARG A 98 -9.14 15.32 -14.80
N PRO A 99 -7.88 14.91 -14.53
CA PRO A 99 -7.62 13.59 -14.03
C PRO A 99 -8.16 13.41 -12.61
N VAL A 100 -8.77 12.26 -12.36
CA VAL A 100 -9.22 11.82 -11.03
C VAL A 100 -8.45 10.56 -10.67
N LEU A 101 -7.71 10.62 -9.57
CA LEU A 101 -7.01 9.46 -9.03
C LEU A 101 -8.02 8.48 -8.43
N PHE A 102 -7.98 7.24 -8.89
CA PHE A 102 -8.87 6.17 -8.47
C PHE A 102 -8.08 5.11 -7.73
N LYS A 103 -8.56 4.57 -6.62
CA LYS A 103 -7.84 3.55 -5.83
C LYS A 103 -6.40 3.95 -5.40
N GLY A 104 -5.48 3.00 -5.36
CA GLY A 104 -4.04 3.16 -5.15
C GLY A 104 -3.68 4.21 -4.11
N GLN A 105 -2.93 5.19 -4.52
CA GLN A 105 -2.46 6.31 -3.69
C GLN A 105 -3.60 7.18 -3.15
N GLY A 106 -4.74 7.28 -3.88
CA GLY A 106 -5.92 8.01 -3.40
C GLY A 106 -6.54 7.38 -2.16
N LEU A 107 -6.63 6.05 -2.11
CA LEU A 107 -7.11 5.34 -0.93
C LEU A 107 -6.07 5.34 0.21
N ALA A 108 -4.79 5.28 -0.12
CA ALA A 108 -3.72 5.32 0.88
C ALA A 108 -3.80 6.57 1.75
N ALA A 109 -4.23 7.71 1.21
CA ALA A 109 -4.39 8.96 1.94
C ALA A 109 -5.39 8.88 3.12
N ASN A 110 -6.27 7.86 3.14
CA ASN A 110 -7.22 7.64 4.23
C ASN A 110 -6.67 6.75 5.36
N TYR A 111 -5.46 6.21 5.22
CA TYR A 111 -4.82 5.40 6.26
C TYR A 111 -4.08 6.32 7.26
N PRO A 112 -3.97 5.93 8.55
CA PRO A 112 -3.16 6.68 9.52
C PRO A 112 -1.70 6.84 9.06
N ASP A 113 -1.13 5.79 8.47
CA ASP A 113 0.12 5.83 7.71
C ASP A 113 -0.16 5.43 6.26
N PRO A 114 -0.22 6.38 5.31
CA PRO A 114 -0.43 6.08 3.90
C PRO A 114 0.57 5.08 3.33
N THR A 115 1.79 5.06 3.85
CA THR A 115 2.86 4.17 3.37
C THR A 115 2.69 2.72 3.84
N ALA A 116 1.76 2.44 4.76
CA ALA A 116 1.43 1.08 5.16
C ALA A 116 0.59 0.33 4.11
N ARG A 117 -0.09 1.06 3.20
CA ARG A 117 -0.80 0.42 2.09
C ARG A 117 0.18 -0.02 1.01
N GLN A 118 0.07 -1.28 0.55
CA GLN A 118 0.81 -1.74 -0.63
C GLN A 118 0.12 -1.21 -1.90
N CYS A 119 0.83 -0.44 -2.68
CA CYS A 119 0.38 0.11 -3.96
C CYS A 119 1.34 -0.33 -5.06
N GLY A 120 0.82 -0.66 -6.25
CA GLY A 120 1.63 -1.12 -7.38
C GLY A 120 1.39 -0.33 -8.65
N ASP A 121 0.19 0.18 -8.85
CA ASP A 121 -0.28 0.83 -10.06
C ASP A 121 -0.97 2.17 -9.76
N LEU A 122 -1.11 2.98 -10.81
CA LEU A 122 -1.79 4.27 -10.77
C LEU A 122 -3.05 4.17 -11.64
N ASP A 123 -4.21 4.09 -11.00
CA ASP A 123 -5.49 4.12 -11.68
C ASP A 123 -5.97 5.59 -11.80
N ILE A 124 -6.00 6.13 -13.01
CA ILE A 124 -6.38 7.52 -13.25
C ILE A 124 -7.55 7.56 -14.25
N TYR A 125 -8.66 8.14 -13.81
CA TYR A 125 -9.81 8.40 -14.67
C TYR A 125 -9.69 9.80 -15.30
N ILE A 126 -9.87 9.88 -16.60
CA ILE A 126 -9.72 11.13 -17.38
C ILE A 126 -11.03 11.55 -18.10
N GLY A 127 -12.16 10.90 -17.84
CA GLY A 127 -13.46 11.13 -18.49
C GLY A 127 -13.68 10.20 -19.69
N GLU A 128 -14.94 9.82 -19.93
CA GLU A 128 -15.30 8.86 -21.00
C GLU A 128 -15.00 9.39 -22.41
N GLU A 129 -15.23 10.67 -22.62
CA GLU A 129 -15.01 11.35 -23.90
C GLU A 129 -13.52 11.46 -24.27
N HIS A 130 -12.60 11.36 -23.27
CA HIS A 130 -11.16 11.48 -23.48
C HIS A 130 -10.44 10.14 -23.55
N TYR A 131 -11.06 9.06 -23.04
CA TYR A 131 -10.46 7.73 -23.01
C TYR A 131 -10.18 7.15 -24.40
N ARG A 132 -10.96 7.55 -25.41
CA ARG A 132 -10.84 7.10 -26.81
C ARG A 132 -10.10 8.08 -27.71
N THR A 133 -9.64 9.21 -27.20
CA THR A 133 -8.98 10.20 -28.04
C THR A 133 -7.52 9.87 -28.25
N GLU A 134 -7.05 9.99 -29.49
CA GLU A 134 -5.62 9.86 -29.84
C GLU A 134 -4.73 10.73 -28.96
N LYS A 135 -5.23 11.86 -28.45
CA LYS A 135 -4.52 12.74 -27.54
C LYS A 135 -4.14 12.06 -26.23
N ALA A 136 -5.04 11.34 -25.56
CA ALA A 136 -4.73 10.67 -24.29
C ALA A 136 -3.68 9.55 -24.52
N GLN A 137 -3.79 8.81 -25.60
CA GLN A 137 -2.82 7.79 -25.98
C GLN A 137 -1.44 8.39 -26.32
N LEU A 138 -1.41 9.47 -27.08
CA LEU A 138 -0.16 10.17 -27.43
C LEU A 138 0.56 10.74 -26.20
N TYR A 139 -0.18 11.31 -25.25
CA TYR A 139 0.40 11.84 -24.00
C TYR A 139 0.96 10.74 -23.10
N LEU A 140 0.29 9.58 -23.02
CA LEU A 140 0.79 8.42 -22.28
C LEU A 140 2.08 7.87 -22.89
N ILE A 141 2.14 7.77 -24.22
CA ILE A 141 3.33 7.31 -24.96
C ILE A 141 4.49 8.29 -24.83
N GLN A 142 4.27 9.59 -25.02
CA GLN A 142 5.29 10.64 -24.90
C GLN A 142 5.79 10.81 -23.44
N GLY A 143 4.92 10.62 -22.46
CA GLY A 143 5.29 10.63 -21.04
C GLY A 143 6.01 9.37 -20.56
N GLY A 144 6.22 8.37 -21.44
CA GLY A 144 6.87 7.10 -21.08
C GLY A 144 6.07 6.27 -20.06
N VAL A 145 4.74 6.49 -20.00
CA VAL A 145 3.82 5.71 -19.16
C VAL A 145 3.32 4.53 -19.98
N PRO A 146 3.60 3.27 -19.59
CA PRO A 146 3.07 2.12 -20.33
C PRO A 146 1.54 2.13 -20.24
N TYR A 147 0.92 2.14 -21.41
CA TYR A 147 -0.54 1.96 -21.55
C TYR A 147 -0.86 0.46 -21.39
N ARG A 148 -1.80 0.12 -20.50
CA ARG A 148 -2.44 -1.19 -20.40
C ARG A 148 -3.93 -1.07 -20.61
#